data_4a9cda00d75c3af4bd380d65b8d59154
#
_entry.id   4a9cda00d75c3af4bd380d65b8d59154
#
_cell.length_a   1.000
_cell.length_b   1.000
_cell.length_c   1.000
_cell.angle_alpha   90.00
_cell.angle_beta   90.00
_cell.angle_gamma   90.00
#
_symmetry.space_group_name_H-M   'P 1'
#
loop_
_entity.id
_entity.type
_entity.pdbx_description
1 polymer ?
#
loop_
_entity_poly.entity_id
_entity_poly.type
_entity_poly.pdbx_seq_one_letter_code
_entity_poly.pdbx_strand_id
1 'polypeptide(L)'
;MSEFDVREGVLDAVIVGAGFAGIGTAIRLRNSGIENVAILERGSAVGGTWRDNTYPGAACDIPSRLYSYSFTPNPHWSHTYSGSGEILDYIHTMVREFDIGSRIRFGHNVVDIIWNEGAGHWHVSIDGRPDVRARTVVMASGPLANASLPNIRGIDTYEGHKIHSARWDHDYDFEGKKVAVVGTGASAVQIVPELVKIADTVKVFQRTPGWTLPRINRKVQAGTKRRYARYPQTQTLARSLWFWGHESVALGVVWKTPLTRIVELVGRAHLRQQVRDPWLRRQLTPRFRAGCKRLLMTSDYYPALQKPNCTLVTWPIATLSPKGIRTVEGVEHQFDAIVFATGFDVSNTGTPIPITGRDSRVLADEWSAGAKAYKSIAVSGYPNMFFTFGPNSGPGHSSALVYMEAQIDYIVEAISLVVEGDLHSADVRQDVQDAYNEDMQRKLAKTTWNSGCSSWYLTEDGFNATMFPGFATQYVNQLRGVEQGDFTMVPRRVDLPQEPAQVVAHS
;
A
#
# COMPACT_ATOMS: atom_id res chain seq x y z
N MET A 1 2.41 33.89 7.57
CA MET A 1 2.39 32.43 7.80
C MET A 1 3.55 32.15 8.73
N SER A 2 3.30 31.96 10.03
CA SER A 2 4.35 31.65 11.01
C SER A 2 4.88 30.26 10.70
N GLU A 3 6.18 30.16 10.37
CA GLU A 3 6.90 28.91 10.49
C GLU A 3 6.71 28.42 11.92
N PHE A 4 5.99 27.32 12.10
CA PHE A 4 6.05 26.58 13.36
C PHE A 4 7.51 26.16 13.52
N ASP A 5 8.22 26.81 14.45
CA ASP A 5 9.62 26.53 14.70
C ASP A 5 9.75 25.17 15.37
N VAL A 6 9.94 24.14 14.52
CA VAL A 6 10.14 22.73 14.95
C VAL A 6 11.42 22.56 15.76
N ARG A 7 12.21 23.65 15.95
CA ARG A 7 13.56 23.57 16.53
C ARG A 7 13.61 23.39 18.05
N GLU A 8 12.52 23.63 18.79
CA GLU A 8 12.57 23.64 20.26
C GLU A 8 11.58 22.72 20.99
N GLY A 9 10.74 21.95 20.29
CA GLY A 9 9.69 21.13 20.93
C GLY A 9 9.72 19.65 20.54
N VAL A 10 9.16 18.82 21.41
CA VAL A 10 8.80 17.42 21.10
C VAL A 10 7.37 17.40 20.58
N LEU A 11 7.16 16.90 19.37
CA LEU A 11 5.82 16.72 18.81
C LEU A 11 5.08 15.59 19.54
N ASP A 12 3.75 15.66 19.57
CA ASP A 12 2.93 14.54 20.04
C ASP A 12 2.99 13.38 19.07
N ALA A 13 2.93 13.68 17.77
CA ALA A 13 3.05 12.66 16.74
C ALA A 13 3.79 13.15 15.48
N VAL A 14 4.65 12.29 14.94
CA VAL A 14 5.17 12.41 13.57
C VAL A 14 4.53 11.31 12.71
N ILE A 15 4.03 11.70 11.54
CA ILE A 15 3.46 10.80 10.55
C ILE A 15 4.38 10.77 9.33
N VAL A 16 4.88 9.60 8.95
CA VAL A 16 5.79 9.44 7.82
C VAL A 16 5.01 9.04 6.56
N GLY A 17 4.81 9.98 5.66
CA GLY A 17 4.08 9.83 4.40
C GLY A 17 2.74 10.56 4.35
N ALA A 18 2.47 11.24 3.22
CA ALA A 18 1.25 12.02 2.96
C ALA A 18 0.34 11.34 1.89
N GLY A 19 0.23 10.01 1.95
CA GLY A 19 -0.78 9.23 1.23
C GLY A 19 -2.10 9.16 2.00
N PHE A 20 -3.03 8.29 1.57
CA PHE A 20 -4.29 8.05 2.30
C PHE A 20 -4.07 7.79 3.79
N ALA A 21 -3.13 6.91 4.13
CA ALA A 21 -2.88 6.56 5.53
C ALA A 21 -2.50 7.77 6.39
N GLY A 22 -1.51 8.55 5.96
CA GLY A 22 -1.04 9.70 6.72
C GLY A 22 -2.07 10.83 6.79
N ILE A 23 -2.74 11.13 5.68
CA ILE A 23 -3.81 12.14 5.64
C ILE A 23 -4.97 11.74 6.57
N GLY A 24 -5.42 10.48 6.49
CA GLY A 24 -6.48 9.97 7.36
C GLY A 24 -6.11 10.00 8.84
N THR A 25 -4.88 9.63 9.18
CA THR A 25 -4.37 9.69 10.57
C THR A 25 -4.36 11.12 11.09
N ALA A 26 -3.83 12.07 10.30
CA ALA A 26 -3.80 13.48 10.72
C ALA A 26 -5.20 14.09 10.91
N ILE A 27 -6.15 13.74 10.04
CA ILE A 27 -7.55 14.17 10.19
C ILE A 27 -8.14 13.64 11.49
N ARG A 28 -7.93 12.36 11.80
CA ARG A 28 -8.48 11.73 13.00
C ARG A 28 -7.83 12.24 14.28
N LEU A 29 -6.50 12.45 14.30
CA LEU A 29 -5.79 13.07 15.43
C LEU A 29 -6.30 14.48 15.70
N ARG A 30 -6.46 15.30 14.66
CA ARG A 30 -7.06 16.63 14.82
C ARG A 30 -8.46 16.57 15.40
N ASN A 31 -9.30 15.64 14.93
CA ASN A 31 -10.65 15.48 15.43
C ASN A 31 -10.70 15.01 16.91
N SER A 32 -9.68 14.34 17.39
CA SER A 32 -9.50 13.96 18.81
C SER A 32 -8.79 15.04 19.67
N GLY A 33 -8.47 16.20 19.09
CA GLY A 33 -7.84 17.32 19.83
C GLY A 33 -6.30 17.26 19.88
N ILE A 34 -5.66 16.28 19.27
CA ILE A 34 -4.19 16.20 19.18
C ILE A 34 -3.73 17.00 17.97
N GLU A 35 -3.21 18.20 18.24
CA GLU A 35 -2.89 19.18 17.19
C GLU A 35 -1.39 19.32 16.91
N ASN A 36 -0.52 18.99 17.89
CA ASN A 36 0.93 19.10 17.77
C ASN A 36 1.51 17.93 16.94
N VAL A 37 1.17 17.93 15.64
CA VAL A 37 1.45 16.83 14.71
C VAL A 37 2.12 17.35 13.44
N ALA A 38 3.15 16.64 12.95
CA ALA A 38 3.74 16.88 11.64
C ALA A 38 3.62 15.66 10.74
N ILE A 39 3.33 15.89 9.45
CA ILE A 39 3.37 14.90 8.38
C ILE A 39 4.63 15.15 7.57
N LEU A 40 5.54 14.18 7.51
CA LEU A 40 6.78 14.26 6.73
C LEU A 40 6.59 13.51 5.41
N GLU A 41 6.64 14.23 4.30
CA GLU A 41 6.47 13.68 2.95
C GLU A 41 7.75 13.92 2.13
N ARG A 42 8.33 12.86 1.60
CA ARG A 42 9.54 12.95 0.76
C ARG A 42 9.30 13.64 -0.59
N GLY A 43 8.10 13.53 -1.12
CA GLY A 43 7.71 14.15 -2.37
C GLY A 43 7.33 15.62 -2.23
N SER A 44 7.02 16.26 -3.36
CA SER A 44 6.63 17.67 -3.45
C SER A 44 5.13 17.91 -3.28
N ALA A 45 4.32 16.86 -3.20
CA ALA A 45 2.86 16.93 -3.07
C ALA A 45 2.30 15.74 -2.28
N VAL A 46 1.05 15.86 -1.83
CA VAL A 46 0.29 14.75 -1.25
C VAL A 46 -0.10 13.70 -2.29
N GLY A 47 -0.54 12.52 -1.84
CA GLY A 47 -1.17 11.54 -2.71
C GLY A 47 -0.54 10.15 -2.69
N GLY A 48 0.74 10.01 -2.32
CA GLY A 48 1.43 8.72 -2.24
C GLY A 48 1.26 7.91 -3.54
N THR A 49 0.74 6.71 -3.45
CA THR A 49 0.51 5.82 -4.62
C THR A 49 -0.22 6.50 -5.78
N TRP A 50 -1.17 7.39 -5.53
CA TRP A 50 -1.97 8.05 -6.58
C TRP A 50 -1.28 9.28 -7.20
N ARG A 51 -0.32 9.86 -6.50
CA ARG A 51 0.63 10.85 -7.05
C ARG A 51 1.68 10.15 -7.92
N ASP A 52 2.21 9.01 -7.45
CA ASP A 52 3.37 8.35 -8.06
C ASP A 52 3.00 7.46 -9.25
N ASN A 53 1.78 6.90 -9.30
CA ASN A 53 1.32 6.02 -10.38
C ASN A 53 0.45 6.78 -11.38
N THR A 54 1.12 7.44 -12.33
CA THR A 54 0.50 8.30 -13.35
C THR A 54 0.53 7.68 -14.76
N TYR A 55 0.88 6.41 -14.88
CA TYR A 55 0.91 5.73 -16.16
C TYR A 55 -0.45 5.73 -16.86
N PRO A 56 -0.50 5.70 -18.21
CA PRO A 56 -1.75 5.70 -18.96
C PRO A 56 -2.70 4.55 -18.53
N GLY A 57 -3.96 4.90 -18.27
CA GLY A 57 -4.96 3.93 -17.80
C GLY A 57 -4.91 3.62 -16.30
N ALA A 58 -4.05 4.28 -15.51
CA ALA A 58 -3.96 4.09 -14.06
C ALA A 58 -5.30 4.33 -13.38
N ALA A 59 -5.83 3.31 -12.70
CA ALA A 59 -7.13 3.37 -12.04
C ALA A 59 -7.21 2.34 -10.90
N CYS A 60 -8.14 2.58 -9.98
CA CYS A 60 -8.41 1.63 -8.91
C CYS A 60 -9.20 0.41 -9.42
N ASP A 61 -8.90 -0.77 -8.90
CA ASP A 61 -9.62 -2.03 -9.15
C ASP A 61 -10.74 -2.30 -8.13
N ILE A 62 -10.94 -1.38 -7.19
CA ILE A 62 -12.01 -1.39 -6.18
C ILE A 62 -13.04 -0.31 -6.54
N PRO A 63 -14.35 -0.56 -6.35
CA PRO A 63 -15.38 0.45 -6.61
C PRO A 63 -15.15 1.74 -5.83
N SER A 64 -15.22 2.90 -6.50
CA SER A 64 -14.88 4.21 -5.96
C SER A 64 -15.63 4.55 -4.67
N ARG A 65 -16.88 4.07 -4.52
CA ARG A 65 -17.68 4.26 -3.30
C ARG A 65 -17.14 3.51 -2.10
N LEU A 66 -16.41 2.41 -2.33
CA LEU A 66 -15.73 1.66 -1.28
C LEU A 66 -14.27 2.10 -1.12
N TYR A 67 -13.68 2.71 -2.17
CA TYR A 67 -12.32 3.24 -2.15
C TYR A 67 -12.32 4.75 -1.87
N SER A 68 -12.89 5.14 -0.75
CA SER A 68 -12.90 6.49 -0.16
C SER A 68 -13.07 6.35 1.35
N TYR A 69 -12.73 7.38 2.11
CA TYR A 69 -13.00 7.38 3.54
C TYR A 69 -14.51 7.25 3.82
N SER A 70 -14.86 6.48 4.85
CA SER A 70 -16.26 6.28 5.25
C SER A 70 -16.85 7.54 5.85
N PHE A 71 -16.03 8.33 6.54
CA PHE A 71 -16.41 9.58 7.19
C PHE A 71 -16.52 10.78 6.22
N THR A 72 -16.00 10.62 4.97
CA THR A 72 -16.09 11.68 3.94
C THR A 72 -16.35 11.05 2.56
N PRO A 73 -17.58 10.56 2.32
CA PRO A 73 -17.95 9.97 1.05
C PRO A 73 -18.03 11.02 -0.05
N ASN A 74 -17.41 10.77 -1.22
CA ASN A 74 -17.50 11.65 -2.38
C ASN A 74 -18.75 11.30 -3.23
N PRO A 75 -19.75 12.18 -3.36
CA PRO A 75 -20.92 11.94 -4.19
C PRO A 75 -20.67 12.12 -5.70
N HIS A 76 -19.51 12.67 -6.07
CA HIS A 76 -19.23 13.16 -7.42
C HIS A 76 -18.37 12.23 -8.28
N TRP A 77 -18.06 11.01 -7.82
CA TRP A 77 -17.28 10.03 -8.60
C TRP A 77 -17.82 9.92 -10.04
N SER A 78 -16.91 9.98 -11.02
CA SER A 78 -17.29 9.93 -12.43
C SER A 78 -17.72 8.53 -12.88
N HIS A 79 -17.04 7.50 -12.37
CA HIS A 79 -17.22 6.10 -12.75
C HIS A 79 -17.32 5.19 -11.53
N THR A 80 -17.75 3.94 -11.77
CA THR A 80 -17.74 2.89 -10.74
C THR A 80 -16.32 2.63 -10.22
N TYR A 81 -15.33 2.72 -11.10
CA TYR A 81 -13.91 2.57 -10.79
C TYR A 81 -13.18 3.81 -11.33
N SER A 82 -12.76 4.67 -10.44
CA SER A 82 -12.15 5.96 -10.79
C SER A 82 -10.69 5.82 -11.20
N GLY A 83 -10.25 6.72 -12.09
CA GLY A 83 -8.85 6.86 -12.46
C GLY A 83 -8.00 7.53 -11.38
N SER A 84 -6.69 7.43 -11.53
CA SER A 84 -5.70 7.96 -10.58
C SER A 84 -5.87 9.45 -10.30
N GLY A 85 -6.11 10.27 -11.33
CA GLY A 85 -6.30 11.71 -11.17
C GLY A 85 -7.49 12.07 -10.30
N GLU A 86 -8.66 11.42 -10.50
CA GLU A 86 -9.85 11.68 -9.71
C GLU A 86 -9.69 11.26 -8.23
N ILE A 87 -8.89 10.22 -7.98
CA ILE A 87 -8.56 9.78 -6.62
C ILE A 87 -7.58 10.77 -5.98
N LEU A 88 -6.62 11.26 -6.73
CA LEU A 88 -5.68 12.28 -6.25
C LEU A 88 -6.41 13.59 -5.91
N ASP A 89 -7.36 14.03 -6.75
CA ASP A 89 -8.22 15.19 -6.49
C ASP A 89 -9.03 15.03 -5.21
N TYR A 90 -9.51 13.81 -4.94
CA TYR A 90 -10.18 13.49 -3.68
C TYR A 90 -9.23 13.69 -2.47
N ILE A 91 -7.98 13.21 -2.54
CA ILE A 91 -6.99 13.42 -1.47
C ILE A 91 -6.72 14.91 -1.26
N HIS A 92 -6.52 15.69 -2.33
CA HIS A 92 -6.35 17.14 -2.24
C HIS A 92 -7.56 17.82 -1.59
N THR A 93 -8.76 17.35 -1.88
CA THR A 93 -9.98 17.85 -1.27
C THR A 93 -10.00 17.59 0.24
N MET A 94 -9.59 16.39 0.68
CA MET A 94 -9.48 16.07 2.11
C MET A 94 -8.52 17.00 2.83
N VAL A 95 -7.35 17.26 2.26
CA VAL A 95 -6.37 18.19 2.84
C VAL A 95 -6.95 19.58 3.05
N ARG A 96 -7.73 20.08 2.07
CA ARG A 96 -8.37 21.41 2.15
C ARG A 96 -9.54 21.44 3.12
N GLU A 97 -10.47 20.49 3.02
CA GLU A 97 -11.69 20.46 3.84
C GLU A 97 -11.39 20.29 5.33
N PHE A 98 -10.37 19.51 5.66
CA PHE A 98 -9.94 19.30 7.04
C PHE A 98 -8.78 20.22 7.48
N ASP A 99 -8.39 21.18 6.66
CA ASP A 99 -7.35 22.19 6.98
C ASP A 99 -6.09 21.60 7.63
N ILE A 100 -5.56 20.51 7.06
CA ILE A 100 -4.35 19.85 7.56
C ILE A 100 -3.09 20.23 6.77
N GLY A 101 -3.25 21.10 5.77
CA GLY A 101 -2.15 21.48 4.87
C GLY A 101 -0.95 22.10 5.59
N SER A 102 -1.19 22.88 6.65
CA SER A 102 -0.13 23.49 7.45
C SER A 102 0.73 22.50 8.22
N ARG A 103 0.25 21.27 8.45
CA ARG A 103 0.96 20.19 9.13
C ARG A 103 1.86 19.37 8.22
N ILE A 104 1.73 19.53 6.88
CA ILE A 104 2.50 18.74 5.91
C ILE A 104 3.82 19.43 5.60
N ARG A 105 4.91 18.70 5.68
CA ARG A 105 6.25 19.11 5.33
C ARG A 105 6.70 18.32 4.10
N PHE A 106 6.69 18.98 2.94
CA PHE A 106 7.16 18.40 1.68
C PHE A 106 8.68 18.45 1.57
N GLY A 107 9.27 17.53 0.77
CA GLY A 107 10.71 17.39 0.63
C GLY A 107 11.41 17.01 1.94
N HIS A 108 10.69 16.33 2.83
CA HIS A 108 11.21 15.81 4.10
C HIS A 108 11.36 14.29 3.98
N ASN A 109 12.51 13.86 3.45
CA ASN A 109 12.84 12.45 3.32
C ASN A 109 13.41 11.93 4.64
N VAL A 110 12.63 11.15 5.37
CA VAL A 110 13.08 10.50 6.61
C VAL A 110 14.08 9.41 6.24
N VAL A 111 15.26 9.44 6.88
CA VAL A 111 16.37 8.52 6.60
C VAL A 111 16.74 7.63 7.78
N ASP A 112 16.34 7.98 9.01
CA ASP A 112 16.59 7.18 10.21
C ASP A 112 15.59 7.53 11.32
N ILE A 113 15.24 6.55 12.17
CA ILE A 113 14.31 6.72 13.30
C ILE A 113 14.85 5.94 14.50
N ILE A 114 15.19 6.65 15.60
CA ILE A 114 15.82 6.07 16.77
C ILE A 114 15.03 6.38 18.03
N TRP A 115 14.72 5.35 18.83
CA TRP A 115 14.11 5.50 20.15
C TRP A 115 15.13 6.01 21.18
N ASN A 116 14.76 7.04 21.93
CA ASN A 116 15.52 7.51 23.07
C ASN A 116 14.83 7.07 24.38
N GLU A 117 15.36 6.02 25.01
CA GLU A 117 14.78 5.45 26.22
C GLU A 117 14.78 6.43 27.38
N GLY A 118 15.84 7.23 27.54
CA GLY A 118 15.94 8.19 28.64
C GLY A 118 14.94 9.33 28.56
N ALA A 119 14.61 9.75 27.35
CA ALA A 119 13.73 10.89 27.08
C ALA A 119 12.28 10.50 26.73
N GLY A 120 12.00 9.22 26.41
CA GLY A 120 10.67 8.74 26.05
C GLY A 120 10.13 9.38 24.77
N HIS A 121 10.99 9.50 23.77
CA HIS A 121 10.60 10.03 22.45
C HIS A 121 11.48 9.47 21.33
N TRP A 122 11.00 9.56 20.12
CA TRP A 122 11.70 9.20 18.91
C TRP A 122 12.50 10.38 18.35
N HIS A 123 13.72 10.11 17.90
CA HIS A 123 14.50 10.98 17.02
C HIS A 123 14.24 10.55 15.58
N VAL A 124 13.81 11.48 14.74
CA VAL A 124 13.49 11.27 13.34
C VAL A 124 14.43 12.11 12.50
N SER A 125 15.40 11.48 11.85
CA SER A 125 16.40 12.16 11.02
C SER A 125 15.91 12.35 9.61
N ILE A 126 16.12 13.54 9.08
CA ILE A 126 15.62 13.97 7.76
C ILE A 126 16.80 14.39 6.91
N ASP A 127 16.86 13.83 5.70
CA ASP A 127 17.95 14.11 4.75
C ASP A 127 18.13 15.62 4.48
N GLY A 128 19.32 16.15 4.81
CA GLY A 128 19.67 17.55 4.59
C GLY A 128 18.84 18.58 5.38
N ARG A 129 18.13 18.17 6.44
CA ARG A 129 17.28 19.03 7.27
C ARG A 129 17.49 18.76 8.77
N PRO A 130 17.07 19.69 9.66
CA PRO A 130 17.08 19.43 11.12
C PRO A 130 16.22 18.23 11.48
N ASP A 131 16.69 17.45 12.45
CA ASP A 131 15.95 16.33 13.03
C ASP A 131 14.70 16.79 13.78
N VAL A 132 13.72 15.89 13.82
CA VAL A 132 12.46 16.09 14.53
C VAL A 132 12.36 15.09 15.69
N ARG A 133 11.84 15.55 16.83
CA ARG A 133 11.57 14.71 18.00
C ARG A 133 10.06 14.54 18.17
N ALA A 134 9.60 13.33 18.45
CA ALA A 134 8.18 13.04 18.65
C ALA A 134 7.95 11.99 19.72
N ARG A 135 6.89 12.16 20.51
CA ARG A 135 6.44 11.17 21.51
C ARG A 135 5.98 9.88 20.82
N THR A 136 5.32 10.03 19.67
CA THR A 136 4.80 8.91 18.89
C THR A 136 5.17 9.05 17.42
N VAL A 137 5.33 7.91 16.72
CA VAL A 137 5.61 7.86 15.29
C VAL A 137 4.59 6.94 14.59
N VAL A 138 4.01 7.43 13.49
CA VAL A 138 3.13 6.64 12.63
C VAL A 138 3.80 6.42 11.28
N MET A 139 4.12 5.17 10.98
CA MET A 139 4.65 4.77 9.69
C MET A 139 3.50 4.63 8.68
N ALA A 140 3.35 5.65 7.84
CA ALA A 140 2.30 5.74 6.80
C ALA A 140 2.89 5.75 5.38
N SER A 141 4.09 5.18 5.20
CA SER A 141 4.84 5.13 3.94
C SER A 141 4.17 4.28 2.86
N GLY A 142 3.34 3.32 3.26
CA GLY A 142 2.61 2.43 2.37
C GLY A 142 3.49 1.35 1.69
N PRO A 143 2.93 0.18 1.34
CA PRO A 143 3.69 -0.94 0.78
C PRO A 143 4.04 -0.77 -0.72
N LEU A 144 3.44 0.18 -1.41
CA LEU A 144 3.64 0.42 -2.85
C LEU A 144 4.41 1.72 -3.11
N ALA A 145 5.42 2.01 -2.29
CA ALA A 145 6.19 3.24 -2.35
C ALA A 145 7.50 3.11 -3.15
N ASN A 146 8.08 1.92 -3.20
CA ASN A 146 9.38 1.67 -3.81
C ASN A 146 9.24 0.73 -5.01
N ALA A 147 9.66 1.21 -6.19
CA ALA A 147 9.64 0.43 -7.42
C ALA A 147 10.64 -0.72 -7.36
N SER A 148 10.24 -1.91 -7.81
CA SER A 148 11.11 -3.08 -7.88
C SER A 148 11.52 -3.36 -9.33
N LEU A 149 12.76 -3.08 -9.66
CA LEU A 149 13.33 -3.47 -10.94
C LEU A 149 13.72 -4.96 -10.90
N PRO A 150 13.49 -5.69 -11.99
CA PRO A 150 13.84 -7.11 -12.03
C PRO A 150 15.35 -7.29 -12.13
N ASN A 151 15.88 -8.29 -11.44
CA ASN A 151 17.28 -8.69 -11.61
C ASN A 151 17.45 -9.45 -12.94
N ILE A 152 17.57 -8.69 -14.04
CA ILE A 152 17.82 -9.24 -15.39
C ILE A 152 19.24 -8.87 -15.81
N ARG A 153 19.99 -9.87 -16.23
CA ARG A 153 21.35 -9.66 -16.77
C ARG A 153 21.33 -8.62 -17.90
N GLY A 154 22.23 -7.66 -17.86
CA GLY A 154 22.36 -6.65 -18.91
C GLY A 154 21.35 -5.49 -18.84
N ILE A 155 20.61 -5.35 -17.72
CA ILE A 155 19.63 -4.25 -17.58
C ILE A 155 20.27 -2.87 -17.74
N ASP A 156 21.53 -2.72 -17.32
CA ASP A 156 22.28 -1.47 -17.43
C ASP A 156 22.89 -1.26 -18.82
N THR A 157 22.98 -2.32 -19.64
CA THR A 157 23.54 -2.22 -21.01
C THR A 157 22.53 -1.76 -22.05
N TYR A 158 21.23 -1.76 -21.72
CA TYR A 158 20.21 -1.32 -22.65
C TYR A 158 20.27 0.20 -22.82
N GLU A 159 20.44 0.64 -24.08
CA GLU A 159 20.64 2.05 -24.47
C GLU A 159 19.34 2.79 -24.76
N GLY A 160 18.24 2.07 -24.97
CA GLY A 160 16.92 2.68 -25.17
C GLY A 160 16.29 3.19 -23.88
N HIS A 161 15.09 3.72 -23.98
CA HIS A 161 14.38 4.32 -22.84
C HIS A 161 13.86 3.27 -21.85
N LYS A 162 14.21 3.41 -20.57
CA LYS A 162 13.78 2.53 -19.47
C LYS A 162 12.80 3.25 -18.58
N ILE A 163 11.60 2.72 -18.42
CA ILE A 163 10.55 3.30 -17.59
C ILE A 163 10.02 2.25 -16.63
N HIS A 164 9.93 2.58 -15.34
CA HIS A 164 9.15 1.77 -14.40
C HIS A 164 7.73 2.35 -14.28
N SER A 165 6.70 1.48 -14.18
CA SER A 165 5.30 1.91 -14.09
C SER A 165 5.05 2.90 -12.94
N ALA A 166 5.76 2.78 -11.81
CA ALA A 166 5.66 3.70 -10.67
C ALA A 166 6.47 5.01 -10.84
N ARG A 167 7.14 5.21 -11.94
CA ARG A 167 7.94 6.40 -12.28
C ARG A 167 7.74 6.69 -13.76
N TRP A 168 6.48 6.95 -14.14
CA TRP A 168 6.14 7.17 -15.53
C TRP A 168 6.75 8.47 -16.03
N ASP A 169 7.44 8.40 -17.16
CA ASP A 169 7.99 9.56 -17.84
C ASP A 169 6.97 10.09 -18.85
N HIS A 170 6.38 11.24 -18.54
CA HIS A 170 5.38 11.90 -19.37
C HIS A 170 5.98 12.67 -20.55
N ASP A 171 7.30 12.94 -20.52
CA ASP A 171 8.00 13.67 -21.58
C ASP A 171 8.44 12.72 -22.70
N TYR A 172 8.40 11.39 -22.47
CA TYR A 172 8.72 10.41 -23.50
C TYR A 172 7.51 10.13 -24.39
N ASP A 173 7.68 10.41 -25.69
CA ASP A 173 6.66 10.14 -26.71
C ASP A 173 6.72 8.69 -27.19
N PHE A 174 5.64 7.95 -26.97
CA PHE A 174 5.46 6.55 -27.38
C PHE A 174 4.89 6.43 -28.81
N GLU A 175 4.48 7.50 -29.48
CA GLU A 175 3.89 7.45 -30.82
C GLU A 175 4.88 6.87 -31.83
N GLY A 176 4.46 5.83 -32.56
CA GLY A 176 5.28 5.16 -33.55
C GLY A 176 6.46 4.34 -32.99
N LYS A 177 6.60 4.16 -31.67
CA LYS A 177 7.72 3.46 -31.06
C LYS A 177 7.47 1.96 -30.96
N LYS A 178 8.57 1.19 -30.90
CA LYS A 178 8.58 -0.23 -30.55
C LYS A 178 8.78 -0.37 -29.05
N VAL A 179 7.76 -0.86 -28.36
CA VAL A 179 7.71 -0.86 -26.90
C VAL A 179 7.64 -2.29 -26.36
N ALA A 180 8.49 -2.61 -25.40
CA ALA A 180 8.36 -3.80 -24.57
C ALA A 180 7.64 -3.47 -23.25
N VAL A 181 6.71 -4.32 -22.83
CA VAL A 181 6.12 -4.29 -21.47
C VAL A 181 6.52 -5.56 -20.75
N VAL A 182 7.32 -5.43 -19.69
CA VAL A 182 7.78 -6.57 -18.88
C VAL A 182 6.88 -6.71 -17.67
N GLY A 183 6.10 -7.79 -17.65
CA GLY A 183 5.13 -8.08 -16.59
C GLY A 183 3.69 -8.12 -17.09
N THR A 184 2.81 -8.78 -16.31
CA THR A 184 1.38 -8.99 -16.60
C THR A 184 0.52 -8.79 -15.34
N GLY A 185 1.01 -7.99 -14.39
CA GLY A 185 0.30 -7.62 -13.16
C GLY A 185 -0.70 -6.47 -13.38
N ALA A 186 -1.19 -5.90 -12.27
CA ALA A 186 -2.21 -4.86 -12.27
C ALA A 186 -1.86 -3.63 -13.12
N SER A 187 -0.61 -3.18 -13.08
CA SER A 187 -0.16 -2.04 -13.91
C SER A 187 -0.10 -2.41 -15.40
N ALA A 188 0.43 -3.59 -15.73
CA ALA A 188 0.56 -4.00 -17.13
C ALA A 188 -0.79 -4.13 -17.85
N VAL A 189 -1.81 -4.70 -17.18
CA VAL A 189 -3.14 -4.86 -17.77
C VAL A 189 -3.87 -3.54 -18.01
N GLN A 190 -3.39 -2.45 -17.42
CA GLN A 190 -3.87 -1.09 -17.63
C GLN A 190 -3.03 -0.33 -18.67
N ILE A 191 -1.71 -0.49 -18.66
CA ILE A 191 -0.76 0.18 -19.57
C ILE A 191 -0.90 -0.35 -21.00
N VAL A 192 -0.94 -1.68 -21.18
CA VAL A 192 -0.96 -2.30 -22.52
C VAL A 192 -2.09 -1.80 -23.40
N PRO A 193 -3.37 -1.74 -22.94
CA PRO A 193 -4.45 -1.18 -23.73
C PRO A 193 -4.25 0.26 -24.21
N GLU A 194 -3.53 1.06 -23.45
CA GLU A 194 -3.25 2.45 -23.83
C GLU A 194 -2.08 2.55 -24.82
N LEU A 195 -0.99 1.82 -24.58
CA LEU A 195 0.16 1.80 -25.48
C LEU A 195 -0.18 1.27 -26.88
N VAL A 196 -1.05 0.27 -26.99
CA VAL A 196 -1.46 -0.31 -28.29
C VAL A 196 -2.18 0.71 -29.18
N LYS A 197 -2.71 1.80 -28.60
CA LYS A 197 -3.40 2.84 -29.39
C LYS A 197 -2.44 3.76 -30.12
N ILE A 198 -1.20 3.90 -29.63
CA ILE A 198 -0.24 4.94 -30.09
C ILE A 198 1.09 4.35 -30.58
N ALA A 199 1.56 3.26 -30.01
CA ALA A 199 2.83 2.65 -30.35
C ALA A 199 2.74 1.88 -31.71
N ASP A 200 3.83 1.83 -32.47
CA ASP A 200 3.96 1.01 -33.67
C ASP A 200 3.85 -0.47 -33.32
N THR A 201 4.61 -0.88 -32.33
CA THR A 201 4.63 -2.28 -31.87
C THR A 201 4.69 -2.35 -30.36
N VAL A 202 3.85 -3.22 -29.77
CA VAL A 202 3.89 -3.54 -28.33
C VAL A 202 4.16 -5.04 -28.17
N LYS A 203 5.23 -5.40 -27.43
CA LYS A 203 5.48 -6.80 -27.04
C LYS A 203 5.37 -6.94 -25.53
N VAL A 204 4.46 -7.82 -25.09
CA VAL A 204 4.22 -8.07 -23.66
C VAL A 204 4.95 -9.34 -23.24
N PHE A 205 5.91 -9.22 -22.35
CA PHE A 205 6.68 -10.34 -21.81
C PHE A 205 5.99 -10.92 -20.58
N GLN A 206 5.48 -12.14 -20.73
CA GLN A 206 4.71 -12.84 -19.71
C GLN A 206 5.50 -14.02 -19.13
N ARG A 207 5.79 -13.97 -17.84
CA ARG A 207 6.32 -15.14 -17.09
C ARG A 207 5.19 -16.08 -16.67
N THR A 208 4.10 -15.54 -16.16
CA THR A 208 2.95 -16.30 -15.66
C THR A 208 1.68 -15.50 -15.89
N PRO A 209 0.63 -16.08 -16.53
CA PRO A 209 -0.65 -15.37 -16.70
C PRO A 209 -1.35 -15.18 -15.35
N GLY A 210 -2.05 -14.06 -15.15
CA GLY A 210 -2.90 -13.81 -14.00
C GLY A 210 -4.36 -14.20 -14.22
N TRP A 211 -5.08 -14.55 -13.15
CA TRP A 211 -6.54 -14.65 -13.21
C TRP A 211 -7.15 -13.29 -13.44
N THR A 212 -7.86 -13.15 -14.56
CA THR A 212 -8.48 -11.89 -14.98
C THR A 212 -9.99 -12.03 -14.98
N LEU A 213 -10.65 -11.11 -14.29
CA LEU A 213 -12.10 -11.02 -14.17
C LEU A 213 -12.64 -9.79 -14.92
N PRO A 214 -13.89 -9.78 -15.36
CA PRO A 214 -14.47 -8.65 -16.05
C PRO A 214 -14.57 -7.43 -15.13
N ARG A 215 -14.13 -6.26 -15.61
CA ARG A 215 -14.27 -4.97 -14.96
C ARG A 215 -15.44 -4.21 -15.57
N ILE A 216 -16.58 -4.19 -14.87
CA ILE A 216 -17.78 -3.48 -15.33
C ILE A 216 -17.68 -2.02 -14.87
N ASN A 217 -16.96 -1.20 -15.64
CA ASN A 217 -16.79 0.22 -15.33
C ASN A 217 -17.91 1.04 -15.99
N ARG A 218 -18.84 1.56 -15.19
CA ARG A 218 -19.98 2.35 -15.66
C ARG A 218 -19.83 3.81 -15.23
N LYS A 219 -20.15 4.73 -16.13
CA LYS A 219 -20.27 6.16 -15.80
C LYS A 219 -21.38 6.38 -14.79
N VAL A 220 -21.09 7.14 -13.73
CA VAL A 220 -22.10 7.52 -12.74
C VAL A 220 -22.95 8.67 -13.29
N GLN A 221 -24.25 8.43 -13.40
CA GLN A 221 -25.19 9.39 -13.99
C GLN A 221 -25.38 10.62 -13.09
N ALA A 222 -25.64 11.78 -13.69
CA ALA A 222 -25.86 13.05 -12.99
C ALA A 222 -27.00 12.97 -11.94
N GLY A 223 -28.06 12.24 -12.23
CA GLY A 223 -29.17 12.01 -11.28
C GLY A 223 -28.72 11.26 -10.02
N THR A 224 -27.83 10.26 -10.16
CA THR A 224 -27.25 9.53 -9.03
C THR A 224 -26.37 10.44 -8.19
N LYS A 225 -25.50 11.25 -8.83
CA LYS A 225 -24.64 12.22 -8.14
C LYS A 225 -25.47 13.22 -7.33
N ARG A 226 -26.52 13.81 -7.94
CA ARG A 226 -27.44 14.73 -7.25
C ARG A 226 -28.14 14.06 -6.07
N ARG A 227 -28.60 12.81 -6.23
CA ARG A 227 -29.22 12.04 -5.16
C ARG A 227 -28.27 11.83 -3.98
N TYR A 228 -27.02 11.48 -4.25
CA TYR A 228 -26.01 11.27 -3.19
C TYR A 228 -25.66 12.58 -2.47
N ALA A 229 -25.50 13.67 -3.21
CA ALA A 229 -25.25 14.98 -2.61
C ALA A 229 -26.42 15.47 -1.74
N ARG A 230 -27.67 15.22 -2.17
CA ARG A 230 -28.87 15.65 -1.43
C ARG A 230 -29.26 14.70 -0.29
N TYR A 231 -29.00 13.38 -0.46
CA TYR A 231 -29.37 12.33 0.49
C TYR A 231 -28.17 11.40 0.72
N PRO A 232 -27.19 11.82 1.57
CA PRO A 232 -25.95 11.05 1.79
C PRO A 232 -26.17 9.60 2.25
N GLN A 233 -27.27 9.33 2.97
CA GLN A 233 -27.64 7.98 3.43
C GLN A 233 -27.76 6.99 2.26
N THR A 234 -28.18 7.46 1.07
CA THR A 234 -28.30 6.60 -0.11
C THR A 234 -26.93 6.19 -0.65
N GLN A 235 -25.91 7.02 -0.46
CA GLN A 235 -24.52 6.66 -0.78
C GLN A 235 -23.96 5.71 0.24
N THR A 236 -24.22 5.91 1.52
CA THR A 236 -23.82 4.99 2.60
C THR A 236 -24.43 3.60 2.38
N LEU A 237 -25.70 3.52 2.03
CA LEU A 237 -26.36 2.25 1.67
C LEU A 237 -25.66 1.59 0.47
N ALA A 238 -25.37 2.36 -0.59
CA ALA A 238 -24.67 1.84 -1.76
C ALA A 238 -23.24 1.35 -1.41
N ARG A 239 -22.51 2.06 -0.53
CA ARG A 239 -21.22 1.63 0.00
C ARG A 239 -21.35 0.30 0.76
N SER A 240 -22.36 0.18 1.63
CA SER A 240 -22.62 -1.05 2.40
C SER A 240 -22.93 -2.24 1.49
N LEU A 241 -23.72 -2.05 0.42
CA LEU A 241 -24.00 -3.11 -0.55
C LEU A 241 -22.73 -3.58 -1.27
N TRP A 242 -21.85 -2.66 -1.66
CA TRP A 242 -20.56 -3.00 -2.23
C TRP A 242 -19.66 -3.73 -1.23
N PHE A 243 -19.63 -3.27 0.02
CA PHE A 243 -18.87 -3.90 1.08
C PHE A 243 -19.28 -5.35 1.29
N TRP A 244 -20.58 -5.62 1.50
CA TRP A 244 -21.09 -6.97 1.70
C TRP A 244 -20.94 -7.88 0.47
N GLY A 245 -21.04 -7.29 -0.73
CA GLY A 245 -20.72 -7.98 -1.96
C GLY A 245 -19.27 -8.47 -2.01
N HIS A 246 -18.31 -7.62 -1.64
CA HIS A 246 -16.89 -7.99 -1.55
C HIS A 246 -16.63 -8.98 -0.40
N GLU A 247 -17.31 -8.81 0.71
CA GLU A 247 -17.22 -9.73 1.86
C GLU A 247 -17.63 -11.14 1.48
N SER A 248 -18.69 -11.29 0.67
CA SER A 248 -19.11 -12.60 0.18
C SER A 248 -18.10 -13.25 -0.78
N VAL A 249 -17.36 -12.46 -1.54
CA VAL A 249 -16.29 -12.93 -2.44
C VAL A 249 -15.13 -13.55 -1.65
N ALA A 250 -14.93 -13.15 -0.39
CA ALA A 250 -13.90 -13.72 0.47
C ALA A 250 -13.96 -15.24 0.55
N LEU A 251 -15.17 -15.82 0.57
CA LEU A 251 -15.38 -17.27 0.63
C LEU A 251 -14.76 -18.02 -0.56
N GLY A 252 -14.63 -17.37 -1.71
CA GLY A 252 -14.03 -17.97 -2.90
C GLY A 252 -12.57 -17.58 -3.15
N VAL A 253 -12.07 -16.54 -2.47
CA VAL A 253 -10.74 -15.97 -2.73
C VAL A 253 -9.78 -16.22 -1.56
N VAL A 254 -10.26 -16.07 -0.32
CA VAL A 254 -9.40 -16.21 0.87
C VAL A 254 -9.17 -17.68 1.21
N TRP A 255 -10.21 -18.50 1.23
CA TRP A 255 -10.12 -19.89 1.66
C TRP A 255 -10.17 -20.88 0.48
N LYS A 256 -9.57 -22.06 0.70
CA LYS A 256 -9.58 -23.18 -0.25
C LYS A 256 -10.95 -23.88 -0.27
N THR A 257 -12.01 -23.17 -0.71
CA THR A 257 -13.38 -23.69 -0.78
C THR A 257 -13.77 -24.11 -2.21
N PRO A 258 -14.85 -24.86 -2.41
CA PRO A 258 -15.40 -25.13 -3.74
C PRO A 258 -15.81 -23.86 -4.50
N LEU A 259 -16.11 -22.75 -3.79
CA LEU A 259 -16.47 -21.46 -4.40
C LEU A 259 -15.32 -20.84 -5.20
N THR A 260 -14.06 -21.17 -4.91
CA THR A 260 -12.90 -20.78 -5.70
C THR A 260 -13.06 -21.23 -7.17
N ARG A 261 -13.69 -22.40 -7.40
CA ARG A 261 -13.98 -22.90 -8.77
C ARG A 261 -14.94 -21.99 -9.54
N ILE A 262 -15.85 -21.31 -8.83
CA ILE A 262 -16.77 -20.34 -9.46
C ILE A 262 -15.97 -19.15 -9.96
N VAL A 263 -15.04 -18.61 -9.16
CA VAL A 263 -14.15 -17.51 -9.56
C VAL A 263 -13.32 -17.92 -10.78
N GLU A 264 -12.76 -19.14 -10.78
CA GLU A 264 -12.02 -19.70 -11.91
C GLU A 264 -12.91 -19.87 -13.16
N LEU A 265 -14.17 -20.31 -12.99
CA LEU A 265 -15.11 -20.46 -14.09
C LEU A 265 -15.44 -19.11 -14.73
N VAL A 266 -15.69 -18.08 -13.91
CA VAL A 266 -15.93 -16.71 -14.39
C VAL A 266 -14.71 -16.19 -15.15
N GLY A 267 -13.50 -16.37 -14.62
CA GLY A 267 -12.26 -15.96 -15.31
C GLY A 267 -12.05 -16.70 -16.62
N ARG A 268 -12.30 -18.01 -16.68
CA ARG A 268 -12.22 -18.80 -17.91
C ARG A 268 -13.30 -18.41 -18.92
N ALA A 269 -14.51 -18.12 -18.46
CA ALA A 269 -15.60 -17.65 -19.34
C ALA A 269 -15.24 -16.27 -19.92
N HIS A 270 -14.74 -15.36 -19.11
CA HIS A 270 -14.26 -14.05 -19.56
C HIS A 270 -13.15 -14.17 -20.62
N LEU A 271 -12.14 -15.02 -20.37
CA LEU A 271 -11.07 -15.30 -21.33
C LEU A 271 -11.62 -15.88 -22.64
N ARG A 272 -12.52 -16.88 -22.56
CA ARG A 272 -13.12 -17.51 -23.75
C ARG A 272 -13.97 -16.54 -24.55
N GLN A 273 -14.69 -15.65 -23.90
CA GLN A 273 -15.53 -14.65 -24.55
C GLN A 273 -14.69 -13.62 -25.31
N GLN A 274 -13.55 -13.20 -24.74
CA GLN A 274 -12.74 -12.12 -25.29
C GLN A 274 -11.64 -12.59 -26.24
N VAL A 275 -11.10 -13.80 -26.08
CA VAL A 275 -9.98 -14.30 -26.91
C VAL A 275 -10.47 -15.43 -27.82
N ARG A 276 -10.42 -15.19 -29.15
CA ARG A 276 -10.87 -16.16 -30.15
C ARG A 276 -9.81 -17.22 -30.47
N ASP A 277 -8.53 -16.81 -30.53
CA ASP A 277 -7.43 -17.71 -30.85
C ASP A 277 -7.21 -18.75 -29.74
N PRO A 278 -7.30 -20.07 -30.03
CA PRO A 278 -7.09 -21.12 -29.03
C PRO A 278 -5.67 -21.15 -28.47
N TRP A 279 -4.66 -20.81 -29.30
CA TRP A 279 -3.27 -20.79 -28.85
C TRP A 279 -3.02 -19.67 -27.84
N LEU A 280 -3.47 -18.45 -28.14
CA LEU A 280 -3.38 -17.32 -27.22
C LEU A 280 -4.17 -17.60 -25.92
N ARG A 281 -5.36 -18.19 -26.00
CA ARG A 281 -6.12 -18.62 -24.82
C ARG A 281 -5.33 -19.57 -23.93
N ARG A 282 -4.62 -20.53 -24.53
CA ARG A 282 -3.79 -21.48 -23.79
C ARG A 282 -2.64 -20.78 -23.04
N GLN A 283 -2.00 -19.80 -23.67
CA GLN A 283 -0.94 -19.00 -23.07
C GLN A 283 -1.46 -18.10 -21.93
N LEU A 284 -2.70 -17.61 -22.01
CA LEU A 284 -3.35 -16.74 -21.03
C LEU A 284 -4.10 -17.49 -19.93
N THR A 285 -4.16 -18.83 -19.97
CA THR A 285 -4.86 -19.63 -18.95
C THR A 285 -3.95 -19.88 -17.75
N PRO A 286 -4.30 -19.37 -16.55
CA PRO A 286 -3.52 -19.63 -15.33
C PRO A 286 -3.57 -21.11 -14.92
N ARG A 287 -2.43 -21.62 -14.43
CA ARG A 287 -2.30 -23.02 -13.96
C ARG A 287 -2.28 -23.15 -12.43
N PHE A 288 -2.60 -22.08 -11.73
CA PHE A 288 -2.69 -22.03 -10.27
C PHE A 288 -4.10 -21.61 -9.84
N ARG A 289 -4.45 -21.84 -8.58
CA ARG A 289 -5.78 -21.50 -8.03
C ARG A 289 -6.03 -20.01 -8.03
N ALA A 290 -7.27 -19.60 -8.34
CA ALA A 290 -7.70 -18.22 -8.17
C ALA A 290 -7.53 -17.79 -6.70
N GLY A 291 -7.07 -16.56 -6.48
CA GLY A 291 -6.75 -16.04 -5.15
C GLY A 291 -5.30 -16.25 -4.72
N CYS A 292 -4.56 -17.25 -5.26
CA CYS A 292 -3.15 -17.46 -4.93
C CYS A 292 -2.26 -16.25 -5.28
N LYS A 293 -2.61 -15.54 -6.34
CA LYS A 293 -2.10 -14.21 -6.69
C LYS A 293 -3.28 -13.25 -6.79
N ARG A 294 -3.01 -11.93 -6.73
CA ARG A 294 -4.06 -10.92 -6.88
C ARG A 294 -4.86 -11.17 -8.17
N LEU A 295 -6.18 -11.14 -8.04
CA LEU A 295 -7.10 -11.18 -9.17
C LEU A 295 -7.03 -9.85 -9.92
N LEU A 296 -6.95 -9.90 -11.25
CA LEU A 296 -6.88 -8.73 -12.10
C LEU A 296 -8.29 -8.36 -12.59
N MET A 297 -8.65 -7.09 -12.50
CA MET A 297 -9.94 -6.59 -12.96
C MET A 297 -9.75 -5.75 -14.21
N THR A 298 -10.04 -6.33 -15.39
CA THR A 298 -9.94 -5.60 -16.65
C THR A 298 -10.86 -6.19 -17.71
N SER A 299 -11.37 -5.36 -18.63
CA SER A 299 -12.14 -5.78 -19.81
C SER A 299 -11.43 -5.40 -21.12
N ASP A 300 -10.33 -4.67 -21.06
CA ASP A 300 -9.65 -4.08 -22.21
C ASP A 300 -8.34 -4.79 -22.56
N TYR A 301 -7.75 -5.52 -21.62
CA TYR A 301 -6.44 -6.17 -21.79
C TYR A 301 -6.45 -7.29 -22.84
N TYR A 302 -7.40 -8.21 -22.78
CA TYR A 302 -7.49 -9.30 -23.74
C TYR A 302 -7.78 -8.82 -25.16
N PRO A 303 -8.67 -7.84 -25.41
CA PRO A 303 -8.82 -7.22 -26.73
C PRO A 303 -7.54 -6.53 -27.21
N ALA A 304 -6.78 -5.87 -26.34
CA ALA A 304 -5.52 -5.22 -26.70
C ALA A 304 -4.46 -6.23 -27.17
N LEU A 305 -4.34 -7.38 -26.53
CA LEU A 305 -3.42 -8.45 -26.93
C LEU A 305 -3.72 -9.06 -28.31
N GLN A 306 -4.90 -8.83 -28.87
CA GLN A 306 -5.31 -9.32 -30.20
C GLN A 306 -5.20 -8.26 -31.28
N LYS A 307 -4.67 -7.07 -30.97
CA LYS A 307 -4.41 -6.04 -31.99
C LYS A 307 -3.22 -6.43 -32.85
N PRO A 308 -3.21 -6.08 -34.15
CA PRO A 308 -2.13 -6.46 -35.06
C PRO A 308 -0.74 -6.01 -34.62
N ASN A 309 -0.65 -4.91 -33.91
CA ASN A 309 0.58 -4.34 -33.39
C ASN A 309 0.94 -4.82 -31.96
N CYS A 310 0.21 -5.80 -31.40
CA CYS A 310 0.47 -6.35 -30.09
C CYS A 310 0.84 -7.84 -30.15
N THR A 311 1.91 -8.24 -29.47
CA THR A 311 2.35 -9.63 -29.40
C THR A 311 2.65 -10.06 -27.99
N LEU A 312 2.12 -11.21 -27.55
CA LEU A 312 2.45 -11.83 -26.28
C LEU A 312 3.70 -12.72 -26.45
N VAL A 313 4.74 -12.47 -25.65
CA VAL A 313 5.97 -13.26 -25.59
C VAL A 313 5.98 -14.03 -24.27
N THR A 314 5.99 -15.36 -24.35
CA THR A 314 5.97 -16.24 -23.16
C THR A 314 7.31 -16.92 -22.88
N TRP A 315 8.28 -16.72 -23.75
CA TRP A 315 9.65 -17.17 -23.53
C TRP A 315 10.34 -16.33 -22.45
N PRO A 316 11.05 -16.97 -21.50
CA PRO A 316 11.78 -16.23 -20.48
C PRO A 316 12.83 -15.28 -21.08
N ILE A 317 12.99 -14.13 -20.45
CA ILE A 317 14.05 -13.18 -20.78
C ILE A 317 15.38 -13.75 -20.29
N ALA A 318 16.34 -13.89 -21.18
CA ALA A 318 17.70 -14.34 -20.85
C ALA A 318 18.60 -13.17 -20.45
N THR A 319 18.53 -12.08 -21.22
CA THR A 319 19.34 -10.88 -20.98
C THR A 319 18.75 -9.67 -21.71
N LEU A 320 19.08 -8.48 -21.26
CA LEU A 320 18.96 -7.29 -22.09
C LEU A 320 20.24 -7.11 -22.90
N SER A 321 20.05 -6.60 -24.13
CA SER A 321 21.14 -6.15 -25.01
C SER A 321 21.07 -4.64 -25.19
N PRO A 322 22.08 -3.99 -25.78
CA PRO A 322 22.04 -2.55 -26.04
C PRO A 322 20.77 -2.09 -26.80
N LYS A 323 20.21 -2.95 -27.66
CA LYS A 323 19.06 -2.59 -28.51
C LYS A 323 17.73 -3.24 -28.10
N GLY A 324 17.70 -4.08 -27.04
CA GLY A 324 16.45 -4.73 -26.69
C GLY A 324 16.55 -5.91 -25.73
N ILE A 325 15.67 -6.91 -25.92
CA ILE A 325 15.52 -8.06 -25.05
C ILE A 325 15.83 -9.32 -25.84
N ARG A 326 16.75 -10.15 -25.33
CA ARG A 326 17.02 -11.49 -25.85
C ARG A 326 16.34 -12.53 -24.97
N THR A 327 15.55 -13.40 -25.58
CA THR A 327 14.89 -14.53 -24.92
C THR A 327 15.80 -15.77 -24.86
N VAL A 328 15.44 -16.74 -24.01
CA VAL A 328 16.24 -18.00 -23.85
C VAL A 328 16.32 -18.83 -25.12
N GLU A 329 15.41 -18.67 -26.08
CA GLU A 329 15.45 -19.29 -27.41
C GLU A 329 16.46 -18.64 -28.36
N GLY A 330 17.16 -17.58 -27.92
CA GLY A 330 18.18 -16.86 -28.68
C GLY A 330 17.64 -15.73 -29.56
N VAL A 331 16.33 -15.50 -29.60
CA VAL A 331 15.73 -14.42 -30.38
C VAL A 331 15.95 -13.09 -29.69
N GLU A 332 16.46 -12.12 -30.45
CA GLU A 332 16.62 -10.74 -30.01
C GLU A 332 15.45 -9.88 -30.53
N HIS A 333 14.75 -9.22 -29.61
CA HIS A 333 13.68 -8.31 -29.91
C HIS A 333 14.17 -6.87 -29.67
N GLN A 334 14.19 -6.05 -30.70
CA GLN A 334 14.62 -4.64 -30.61
C GLN A 334 13.47 -3.74 -30.20
N PHE A 335 13.77 -2.77 -29.32
CA PHE A 335 12.81 -1.80 -28.78
C PHE A 335 13.43 -0.42 -28.65
N ASP A 336 12.58 0.62 -28.77
CA ASP A 336 12.92 1.99 -28.46
C ASP A 336 12.73 2.26 -26.95
N ALA A 337 11.76 1.57 -26.32
CA ALA A 337 11.48 1.69 -24.89
C ALA A 337 11.13 0.34 -24.25
N ILE A 338 11.52 0.18 -22.98
CA ILE A 338 11.10 -0.94 -22.12
C ILE A 338 10.38 -0.40 -20.89
N VAL A 339 9.11 -0.79 -20.75
CA VAL A 339 8.28 -0.47 -19.58
C VAL A 339 8.33 -1.66 -18.60
N PHE A 340 8.92 -1.43 -17.44
CA PHE A 340 8.94 -2.40 -16.35
C PHE A 340 7.66 -2.25 -15.50
N ALA A 341 6.72 -3.18 -15.69
CA ALA A 341 5.53 -3.33 -14.86
C ALA A 341 5.74 -4.49 -13.86
N THR A 342 6.88 -4.46 -13.18
CA THR A 342 7.43 -5.55 -12.36
C THR A 342 7.09 -5.46 -10.88
N GLY A 343 6.30 -4.45 -10.51
CA GLY A 343 5.76 -4.29 -9.16
C GLY A 343 6.67 -3.49 -8.22
N PHE A 344 6.47 -3.73 -6.93
CA PHE A 344 7.07 -2.95 -5.86
C PHE A 344 7.86 -3.86 -4.92
N ASP A 345 8.84 -3.28 -4.27
CA ASP A 345 9.48 -3.91 -3.12
C ASP A 345 8.56 -3.75 -1.91
N VAL A 346 8.00 -4.86 -1.49
CA VAL A 346 7.10 -4.95 -0.34
C VAL A 346 7.74 -5.62 0.87
N SER A 347 9.05 -5.93 0.79
CA SER A 347 9.84 -6.38 1.91
C SER A 347 9.79 -5.32 3.04
N ASN A 348 9.84 -5.75 4.28
CA ASN A 348 9.75 -4.85 5.44
C ASN A 348 8.60 -3.84 5.34
N THR A 349 7.42 -4.29 4.86
CA THR A 349 6.23 -3.45 4.61
C THR A 349 6.47 -2.27 3.65
N GLY A 350 7.46 -2.39 2.76
CA GLY A 350 7.83 -1.36 1.78
C GLY A 350 8.60 -0.16 2.36
N THR A 351 9.05 -0.25 3.61
CA THR A 351 9.78 0.83 4.28
C THR A 351 11.26 0.50 4.39
N PRO A 352 12.12 1.15 3.60
CA PRO A 352 13.57 0.95 3.67
C PRO A 352 14.24 1.83 4.74
N ILE A 353 13.47 2.55 5.57
CA ILE A 353 14.00 3.45 6.58
C ILE A 353 14.54 2.60 7.74
N PRO A 354 15.80 2.76 8.16
CA PRO A 354 16.30 2.19 9.39
C PRO A 354 15.48 2.64 10.59
N ILE A 355 15.10 1.69 11.44
CA ILE A 355 14.36 1.95 12.69
C ILE A 355 15.05 1.20 13.81
N THR A 356 15.53 1.94 14.80
CA THR A 356 16.20 1.41 15.98
C THR A 356 15.34 1.63 17.23
N GLY A 357 14.87 0.55 17.82
CA GLY A 357 14.03 0.52 19.01
C GLY A 357 14.83 0.45 20.32
N ARG A 358 14.21 -0.12 21.36
CA ARG A 358 14.85 -0.42 22.66
C ARG A 358 16.06 -1.32 22.50
N ASP A 359 17.01 -1.17 23.40
CA ASP A 359 18.20 -2.02 23.45
C ASP A 359 18.98 -2.09 22.12
N SER A 360 18.89 -1.01 21.32
CA SER A 360 19.49 -0.91 19.99
C SER A 360 19.00 -1.98 19.01
N ARG A 361 17.80 -2.50 19.18
CA ARG A 361 17.18 -3.48 18.29
C ARG A 361 16.87 -2.81 16.94
N VAL A 362 17.31 -3.42 15.84
CA VAL A 362 17.08 -2.93 14.49
C VAL A 362 15.92 -3.68 13.85
N LEU A 363 14.87 -2.96 13.47
CA LEU A 363 13.64 -3.57 12.95
C LEU A 363 13.84 -4.40 11.69
N ALA A 364 14.72 -3.95 10.79
CA ALA A 364 15.03 -4.69 9.56
C ALA A 364 15.67 -6.07 9.84
N ASP A 365 16.49 -6.18 10.88
CA ASP A 365 17.11 -7.44 11.28
C ASP A 365 16.05 -8.41 11.82
N GLU A 366 15.13 -7.90 12.66
CA GLU A 366 14.05 -8.71 13.22
C GLU A 366 13.05 -9.17 12.15
N TRP A 367 12.83 -8.36 11.14
CA TRP A 367 11.93 -8.67 10.04
C TRP A 367 12.58 -9.44 8.89
N SER A 368 13.88 -9.74 8.97
CA SER A 368 14.63 -10.45 7.93
C SER A 368 14.05 -11.82 7.58
N ALA A 369 13.53 -12.56 8.57
CA ALA A 369 12.83 -13.83 8.40
C ALA A 369 11.32 -13.69 8.12
N GLY A 370 10.82 -12.45 7.99
CA GLY A 370 9.41 -12.13 7.75
C GLY A 370 8.86 -11.17 8.79
N ALA A 371 8.24 -10.11 8.31
CA ALA A 371 7.72 -9.04 9.15
C ALA A 371 6.58 -9.52 10.06
N LYS A 372 6.65 -9.17 11.34
CA LYS A 372 5.67 -9.50 12.38
C LYS A 372 5.25 -8.25 13.15
N ALA A 373 3.97 -8.14 13.46
CA ALA A 373 3.45 -7.07 14.30
C ALA A 373 2.21 -7.54 15.05
N TYR A 374 1.90 -6.95 16.19
CA TYR A 374 0.64 -7.14 16.89
C TYR A 374 -0.46 -6.35 16.19
N LYS A 375 -1.56 -7.03 15.84
CA LYS A 375 -2.71 -6.46 15.10
C LYS A 375 -2.35 -5.69 13.83
N SER A 376 -1.19 -6.00 13.22
CA SER A 376 -0.63 -5.30 12.07
C SER A 376 -0.16 -3.85 12.35
N ILE A 377 -0.08 -3.43 13.61
CA ILE A 377 0.06 -2.02 14.01
C ILE A 377 1.28 -1.79 14.91
N ALA A 378 1.49 -2.59 15.96
CA ALA A 378 2.53 -2.36 16.94
C ALA A 378 3.58 -3.48 16.94
N VAL A 379 4.83 -3.14 17.26
CA VAL A 379 5.95 -4.10 17.32
C VAL A 379 6.61 -4.00 18.69
N SER A 380 6.80 -5.14 19.36
CA SER A 380 7.45 -5.22 20.67
C SER A 380 8.89 -4.75 20.61
N GLY A 381 9.27 -3.88 21.56
CA GLY A 381 10.58 -3.23 21.59
C GLY A 381 10.65 -1.93 20.78
N TYR A 382 9.50 -1.50 20.17
CA TYR A 382 9.38 -0.23 19.45
C TYR A 382 8.23 0.59 20.05
N PRO A 383 8.41 1.11 21.27
CA PRO A 383 7.34 1.76 22.01
C PRO A 383 6.81 3.00 21.28
N ASN A 384 5.54 3.29 21.42
CA ASN A 384 4.90 4.47 20.82
C ASN A 384 5.04 4.56 19.27
N MET A 385 5.40 3.46 18.58
CA MET A 385 5.49 3.39 17.13
C MET A 385 4.39 2.53 16.56
N PHE A 386 3.74 3.03 15.51
CA PHE A 386 2.58 2.39 14.92
C PHE A 386 2.71 2.34 13.39
N PHE A 387 2.24 1.24 12.79
CA PHE A 387 2.28 1.02 11.35
C PHE A 387 0.86 1.04 10.78
N THR A 388 0.65 1.84 9.74
CA THR A 388 -0.49 1.64 8.85
C THR A 388 -0.07 0.72 7.71
N PHE A 389 -0.91 -0.20 7.32
CA PHE A 389 -0.55 -1.25 6.36
C PHE A 389 0.67 -2.09 6.79
N GLY A 390 0.81 -2.30 8.10
CA GLY A 390 1.84 -3.18 8.63
C GLY A 390 1.61 -4.66 8.29
N PRO A 391 2.41 -5.58 8.83
CA PRO A 391 2.36 -7.01 8.54
C PRO A 391 0.96 -7.59 8.69
N ASN A 392 0.56 -8.47 7.75
CA ASN A 392 -0.74 -9.15 7.72
C ASN A 392 -1.98 -8.23 7.70
N SER A 393 -1.89 -7.08 7.07
CA SER A 393 -3.02 -6.17 6.85
C SER A 393 -3.53 -6.15 5.40
N GLY A 394 -2.92 -6.88 4.49
CA GLY A 394 -3.28 -6.90 3.07
C GLY A 394 -4.68 -7.47 2.83
N PRO A 395 -5.62 -6.72 2.20
CA PRO A 395 -6.95 -7.22 1.88
C PRO A 395 -6.92 -8.16 0.67
N GLY A 396 -7.47 -9.37 0.83
CA GLY A 396 -7.57 -10.31 -0.29
C GLY A 396 -8.74 -10.06 -1.22
N HIS A 397 -9.79 -9.41 -0.74
CA HIS A 397 -11.10 -9.33 -1.41
C HIS A 397 -11.81 -7.97 -1.26
N SER A 398 -11.35 -7.11 -0.35
CA SER A 398 -12.02 -5.85 -0.01
C SER A 398 -11.12 -4.62 -0.28
N SER A 399 -11.63 -3.45 0.06
CA SER A 399 -10.90 -2.19 -0.07
C SER A 399 -9.80 -2.08 0.99
N ALA A 400 -8.62 -1.69 0.56
CA ALA A 400 -7.53 -1.31 1.44
C ALA A 400 -7.92 -0.21 2.44
N LEU A 401 -8.78 0.73 2.03
CA LEU A 401 -9.22 1.82 2.92
C LEU A 401 -10.10 1.35 4.08
N VAL A 402 -10.83 0.25 3.94
CA VAL A 402 -11.62 -0.34 5.04
C VAL A 402 -10.68 -0.83 6.16
N TYR A 403 -9.58 -1.48 5.80
CA TYR A 403 -8.58 -1.94 6.75
C TYR A 403 -7.81 -0.76 7.36
N MET A 404 -7.44 0.19 6.51
CA MET A 404 -6.70 1.38 6.90
C MET A 404 -7.47 2.26 7.89
N GLU A 405 -8.78 2.48 7.68
CA GLU A 405 -9.60 3.26 8.60
C GLU A 405 -9.65 2.63 9.99
N ALA A 406 -9.80 1.31 10.08
CA ALA A 406 -9.77 0.60 11.36
C ALA A 406 -8.41 0.71 12.05
N GLN A 407 -7.31 0.66 11.29
CA GLN A 407 -5.96 0.88 11.82
C GLN A 407 -5.80 2.32 12.31
N ILE A 408 -6.27 3.30 11.54
CA ILE A 408 -6.20 4.71 11.92
C ILE A 408 -6.95 4.96 13.23
N ASP A 409 -8.17 4.43 13.37
CA ASP A 409 -8.97 4.61 14.58
C ASP A 409 -8.26 4.01 15.81
N TYR A 410 -7.68 2.79 15.67
CA TYR A 410 -6.87 2.17 16.73
C TYR A 410 -5.61 2.95 17.07
N ILE A 411 -4.87 3.44 16.06
CA ILE A 411 -3.64 4.23 16.23
C ILE A 411 -3.94 5.54 16.94
N VAL A 412 -5.01 6.22 16.57
CA VAL A 412 -5.42 7.48 17.21
C VAL A 412 -5.76 7.25 18.68
N GLU A 413 -6.48 6.18 19.03
CA GLU A 413 -6.75 5.81 20.42
C GLU A 413 -5.44 5.50 21.18
N ALA A 414 -4.52 4.74 20.59
CA ALA A 414 -3.23 4.44 21.20
C ALA A 414 -2.38 5.70 21.42
N ILE A 415 -2.37 6.65 20.47
CA ILE A 415 -1.69 7.93 20.61
C ILE A 415 -2.37 8.77 21.71
N SER A 416 -3.70 8.80 21.77
CA SER A 416 -4.42 9.51 22.84
C SER A 416 -4.05 8.96 24.22
N LEU A 417 -3.94 7.63 24.37
CA LEU A 417 -3.48 7.03 25.63
C LEU A 417 -2.06 7.48 26.03
N VAL A 418 -1.16 7.60 25.05
CA VAL A 418 0.23 8.06 25.30
C VAL A 418 0.25 9.54 25.66
N VAL A 419 -0.50 10.38 24.93
CA VAL A 419 -0.45 11.85 25.07
C VAL A 419 -1.23 12.31 26.29
N GLU A 420 -2.48 11.89 26.44
CA GLU A 420 -3.38 12.30 27.52
C GLU A 420 -3.03 11.61 28.84
N GLY A 421 -2.58 10.35 28.79
CA GLY A 421 -2.10 9.60 29.96
C GLY A 421 -0.68 9.99 30.41
N ASP A 422 -0.05 10.93 29.72
CA ASP A 422 1.34 11.34 29.90
C ASP A 422 2.29 10.15 30.09
N LEU A 423 2.18 9.18 29.19
CA LEU A 423 3.03 8.00 29.22
C LEU A 423 4.41 8.31 28.64
N HIS A 424 5.44 7.80 29.28
CA HIS A 424 6.79 7.73 28.72
C HIS A 424 6.81 6.77 27.55
N SER A 425 6.24 5.57 27.74
CA SER A 425 6.15 4.56 26.70
C SER A 425 4.93 3.65 26.87
N ALA A 426 4.36 3.25 25.75
CA ALA A 426 3.43 2.13 25.60
C ALA A 426 4.03 1.15 24.58
N ASP A 427 4.40 -0.04 25.03
CA ASP A 427 5.09 -1.05 24.24
C ASP A 427 4.30 -2.36 24.29
N VAL A 428 3.98 -2.92 23.15
CA VAL A 428 3.24 -4.20 23.12
C VAL A 428 4.12 -5.31 23.69
N ARG A 429 3.53 -6.15 24.52
CA ARG A 429 4.24 -7.27 25.15
C ARG A 429 4.65 -8.30 24.10
N GLN A 430 5.88 -8.82 24.21
CA GLN A 430 6.44 -9.81 23.28
C GLN A 430 5.60 -11.08 23.22
N ASP A 431 5.15 -11.58 24.37
CA ASP A 431 4.32 -12.81 24.44
C ASP A 431 2.97 -12.64 23.72
N VAL A 432 2.37 -11.46 23.80
CA VAL A 432 1.12 -11.12 23.13
C VAL A 432 1.33 -11.04 21.60
N GLN A 433 2.40 -10.35 21.18
CA GLN A 433 2.76 -10.29 19.76
C GLN A 433 3.03 -11.67 19.16
N ASP A 434 3.77 -12.52 19.87
CA ASP A 434 4.13 -13.87 19.39
C ASP A 434 2.89 -14.75 19.26
N ALA A 435 2.04 -14.77 20.27
CA ALA A 435 0.78 -15.53 20.25
C ALA A 435 -0.13 -15.07 19.09
N TYR A 436 -0.23 -13.75 18.85
CA TYR A 436 -0.99 -13.20 17.72
C TYR A 436 -0.44 -13.67 16.37
N ASN A 437 0.89 -13.60 16.17
CA ASN A 437 1.50 -14.00 14.92
C ASN A 437 1.46 -15.51 14.67
N GLU A 438 1.58 -16.34 15.70
CA GLU A 438 1.39 -17.79 15.59
C GLU A 438 -0.03 -18.15 15.15
N ASP A 439 -1.06 -17.52 15.73
CA ASP A 439 -2.44 -17.71 15.32
C ASP A 439 -2.67 -17.23 13.88
N MET A 440 -2.05 -16.10 13.52
CA MET A 440 -2.12 -15.55 12.16
C MET A 440 -1.55 -16.53 11.13
N GLN A 441 -0.35 -17.07 11.34
CA GLN A 441 0.26 -18.04 10.42
C GLN A 441 -0.54 -19.36 10.36
N ARG A 442 -1.09 -19.82 11.47
CA ARG A 442 -1.96 -21.01 11.51
C ARG A 442 -3.23 -20.82 10.66
N LYS A 443 -3.82 -19.62 10.69
CA LYS A 443 -4.98 -19.27 9.84
C LYS A 443 -4.56 -19.14 8.36
N LEU A 444 -3.41 -18.50 8.07
CA LEU A 444 -2.87 -18.31 6.73
C LEU A 444 -2.56 -19.63 6.02
N ALA A 445 -2.11 -20.65 6.73
CA ALA A 445 -1.86 -21.99 6.17
C ALA A 445 -3.09 -22.60 5.46
N LYS A 446 -4.31 -22.20 5.89
CA LYS A 446 -5.58 -22.68 5.34
C LYS A 446 -6.08 -21.86 4.14
N THR A 447 -5.39 -20.79 3.79
CA THR A 447 -5.80 -19.86 2.73
C THR A 447 -5.33 -20.29 1.34
N THR A 448 -5.89 -19.67 0.31
CA THR A 448 -5.49 -19.86 -1.09
C THR A 448 -4.07 -19.35 -1.35
N TRP A 449 -3.59 -18.37 -0.59
CA TRP A 449 -2.24 -17.80 -0.75
C TRP A 449 -1.13 -18.82 -0.48
N ASN A 450 -1.38 -19.78 0.41
CA ASN A 450 -0.48 -20.88 0.72
C ASN A 450 -0.82 -22.16 -0.09
N SER A 451 -1.27 -22.01 -1.35
CA SER A 451 -1.61 -23.15 -2.23
C SER A 451 -0.50 -23.56 -3.22
N GLY A 452 0.74 -23.10 -3.01
CA GLY A 452 1.92 -23.53 -3.77
C GLY A 452 2.22 -22.72 -5.02
N CYS A 453 1.68 -21.50 -5.17
CA CYS A 453 2.15 -20.57 -6.20
C CYS A 453 3.24 -19.63 -5.65
N SER A 454 4.23 -19.30 -6.48
CA SER A 454 5.18 -18.23 -6.18
C SER A 454 4.45 -16.88 -6.26
N SER A 455 4.37 -16.18 -5.14
CA SER A 455 3.71 -14.88 -5.00
C SER A 455 4.54 -13.98 -4.10
N TRP A 456 4.49 -12.68 -4.32
CA TRP A 456 5.11 -11.68 -3.44
C TRP A 456 4.45 -11.61 -2.04
N TYR A 457 3.36 -12.36 -1.82
CA TYR A 457 2.75 -12.50 -0.50
C TYR A 457 3.60 -13.34 0.47
N LEU A 458 4.49 -14.19 -0.05
CA LEU A 458 5.27 -15.14 0.71
C LEU A 458 6.75 -14.81 0.64
N THR A 459 7.47 -14.97 1.76
CA THR A 459 8.92 -15.08 1.77
C THR A 459 9.38 -16.36 1.07
N GLU A 460 10.68 -16.51 0.85
CA GLU A 460 11.24 -17.74 0.24
C GLU A 460 10.93 -18.99 1.06
N ASP A 461 10.88 -18.87 2.39
CA ASP A 461 10.55 -19.95 3.33
C ASP A 461 9.04 -20.22 3.45
N GLY A 462 8.20 -19.45 2.71
CA GLY A 462 6.75 -19.62 2.71
C GLY A 462 5.99 -18.91 3.85
N PHE A 463 6.69 -18.07 4.62
CA PHE A 463 6.04 -17.21 5.61
C PHE A 463 5.21 -16.11 4.90
N ASN A 464 3.99 -15.87 5.36
CA ASN A 464 3.11 -14.85 4.79
C ASN A 464 3.05 -13.63 5.70
N ALA A 465 3.84 -12.63 5.37
CA ALA A 465 3.88 -11.35 6.09
C ALA A 465 2.83 -10.34 5.61
N THR A 466 2.09 -10.62 4.54
CA THR A 466 1.34 -9.59 3.81
C THR A 466 -0.16 -9.65 4.06
N MET A 467 -0.76 -10.84 3.94
CA MET A 467 -2.22 -10.98 3.81
C MET A 467 -2.92 -11.22 5.15
N PHE A 468 -4.15 -10.69 5.29
CA PHE A 468 -5.02 -11.02 6.42
C PHE A 468 -5.92 -12.23 6.09
N PRO A 469 -5.92 -13.31 6.89
CA PRO A 469 -6.59 -14.58 6.58
C PRO A 469 -8.07 -14.63 6.99
N GLY A 470 -8.79 -13.53 6.85
CA GLY A 470 -10.17 -13.44 7.32
C GLY A 470 -11.04 -12.51 6.51
N PHE A 471 -12.26 -12.31 6.97
CA PHE A 471 -13.16 -11.28 6.49
C PHE A 471 -12.67 -9.88 6.89
N ALA A 472 -13.02 -8.86 6.11
CA ALA A 472 -12.75 -7.47 6.48
C ALA A 472 -13.46 -7.08 7.79
N THR A 473 -14.68 -7.60 8.02
CA THR A 473 -15.39 -7.44 9.30
C THR A 473 -14.62 -7.99 10.50
N GLN A 474 -13.92 -9.12 10.35
CA GLN A 474 -13.09 -9.68 11.42
C GLN A 474 -11.88 -8.78 11.70
N TYR A 475 -11.25 -8.24 10.62
CA TYR A 475 -10.16 -7.30 10.78
C TYR A 475 -10.58 -6.02 11.51
N VAL A 476 -11.68 -5.42 11.09
CA VAL A 476 -12.24 -4.22 11.74
C VAL A 476 -12.60 -4.50 13.20
N ASN A 477 -13.22 -5.66 13.50
CA ASN A 477 -13.64 -5.98 14.86
C ASN A 477 -12.47 -6.19 15.82
N GLN A 478 -11.34 -6.78 15.38
CA GLN A 478 -10.16 -6.96 16.26
C GLN A 478 -9.46 -5.63 16.60
N LEU A 479 -9.76 -4.56 15.87
CA LEU A 479 -9.20 -3.22 16.08
C LEU A 479 -10.16 -2.28 16.80
N ARG A 480 -11.25 -2.80 17.41
CA ARG A 480 -12.18 -2.01 18.22
C ARG A 480 -11.63 -1.83 19.62
N GLY A 481 -10.86 -0.76 19.80
CA GLY A 481 -10.28 -0.39 21.09
C GLY A 481 -8.91 -1.01 21.35
N VAL A 482 -8.13 -0.28 22.16
CA VAL A 482 -6.81 -0.70 22.60
C VAL A 482 -6.93 -1.48 23.91
N GLU A 483 -6.59 -2.76 23.87
CA GLU A 483 -6.50 -3.59 25.09
C GLU A 483 -5.23 -3.21 25.86
N GLN A 484 -5.38 -2.34 26.86
CA GLN A 484 -4.25 -1.83 27.64
C GLN A 484 -3.42 -2.93 28.32
N GLY A 485 -4.03 -4.04 28.69
CA GLY A 485 -3.35 -5.21 29.26
C GLY A 485 -2.37 -5.91 28.32
N ASP A 486 -2.46 -5.65 27.01
CA ASP A 486 -1.54 -6.19 26.01
C ASP A 486 -0.24 -5.37 25.89
N PHE A 487 -0.19 -4.21 26.57
CA PHE A 487 0.93 -3.29 26.54
C PHE A 487 1.61 -3.16 27.91
N THR A 488 2.90 -2.97 27.92
CA THR A 488 3.67 -2.46 29.05
C THR A 488 3.63 -0.94 28.95
N MET A 489 2.89 -0.31 29.86
CA MET A 489 2.74 1.14 29.91
C MET A 489 3.60 1.71 31.04
N VAL A 490 4.48 2.66 30.72
CA VAL A 490 5.36 3.33 31.68
C VAL A 490 4.93 4.80 31.75
N PRO A 491 4.51 5.29 32.94
CA PRO A 491 4.21 6.71 33.12
C PRO A 491 5.47 7.56 32.94
N ARG A 492 5.32 8.79 32.48
CA ARG A 492 6.42 9.76 32.47
C ARG A 492 6.72 10.16 33.90
N ARG A 493 7.98 10.01 34.32
CA ARG A 493 8.43 10.51 35.63
C ARG A 493 8.44 12.03 35.55
N VAL A 494 7.69 12.68 36.42
CA VAL A 494 7.88 14.11 36.70
C VAL A 494 9.19 14.22 37.46
N ASP A 495 10.24 14.77 36.84
CA ASP A 495 11.42 15.17 37.58
C ASP A 495 10.97 16.25 38.58
N LEU A 496 10.76 15.85 39.84
CA LEU A 496 10.61 16.82 40.90
C LEU A 496 11.89 17.69 40.93
N PRO A 497 11.78 19.03 41.00
CA PRO A 497 12.94 19.88 41.08
C PRO A 497 13.83 19.35 42.18
N GLN A 498 15.12 19.09 41.89
CA GLN A 498 16.09 18.76 42.93
C GLN A 498 16.09 19.92 43.94
N GLU A 499 15.73 19.65 45.19
CA GLU A 499 15.90 20.62 46.26
C GLU A 499 17.33 21.16 46.19
N PRO A 500 17.51 22.48 46.23
CA PRO A 500 18.86 23.05 46.23
C PRO A 500 19.63 22.50 47.43
N ALA A 501 20.80 21.91 47.14
CA ALA A 501 21.68 21.37 48.16
C ALA A 501 21.86 22.42 49.27
N GLN A 502 21.44 22.06 50.47
CA GLN A 502 21.69 22.91 51.66
C GLN A 502 23.20 23.13 51.79
N VAL A 503 23.60 24.36 51.56
CA VAL A 503 24.98 24.79 51.87
C VAL A 503 25.14 24.75 53.40
N VAL A 504 25.75 23.68 53.89
CA VAL A 504 26.19 23.62 55.30
C VAL A 504 27.34 24.59 55.43
N ALA A 505 27.04 25.77 55.98
CA ALA A 505 28.07 26.71 56.46
C ALA A 505 28.77 26.09 57.67
N HIS A 506 30.00 25.68 57.48
CA HIS A 506 30.90 25.42 58.64
C HIS A 506 31.41 26.75 59.11
N SER A 507 31.01 27.09 60.34
CA SER A 507 31.59 28.13 61.24
C SER A 507 32.89 27.67 61.81
#